data_cc429bd64771517a76dc7d938cf7513d
#
_entry.id   cc429bd64771517a76dc7d938cf7513d
#
_cell.length_a   1.000
_cell.length_b   1.000
_cell.length_c   1.000
_cell.angle_alpha   90.00
_cell.angle_beta   90.00
_cell.angle_gamma   90.00
#
_symmetry.space_group_name_H-M   'P 1'
#
loop_
_entity.id
_entity.type
_entity.pdbx_description
1 polymer ?
#
loop_
_entity_poly.entity_id
_entity_poly.type
_entity_poly.pdbx_seq_one_letter_code
_entity_poly.pdbx_strand_id
1 'polypeptide(L)'
;IYLLCLVILGIPALVLEFSIGRAAQTSPLFMYRKLEKPGQKWGIFGWFCLLGNIALMAFYTVVCGWIIYYFVQFLRGKNGSLGFSAMISSPSVNVFFLLVTVVIAFFILSFNLQGGLERVTKYMMSALLVLMLALAVHSLFLKGSGEGMTFYLKPDFSKIDGSVIVGAMNQAFFTLSTGMGGMAIFGSYIGKEHSLMGEAIHVITLDTLVAFLAGVIIFP
;
A
#
# COMPACT_ATOMS: atom_id res chain seq x y z
N ILE A 1 -4.37 3.03 -18.95
CA ILE A 1 -4.11 1.57 -18.83
C ILE A 1 -4.25 1.14 -17.37
N TYR A 2 -3.55 1.79 -16.42
CA TYR A 2 -3.62 1.44 -14.99
C TYR A 2 -5.05 1.36 -14.43
N LEU A 3 -5.90 2.36 -14.66
CA LEU A 3 -7.29 2.34 -14.22
C LEU A 3 -8.11 1.20 -14.84
N LEU A 4 -7.84 0.85 -16.10
CA LEU A 4 -8.46 -0.32 -16.72
C LEU A 4 -8.00 -1.61 -16.05
N CYS A 5 -6.72 -1.74 -15.74
CA CYS A 5 -6.20 -2.90 -14.99
C CYS A 5 -6.80 -3.01 -13.59
N LEU A 6 -7.02 -1.89 -12.89
CA LEU A 6 -7.71 -1.89 -11.59
C LEU A 6 -9.14 -2.44 -11.70
N VAL A 7 -9.89 -2.01 -12.71
CA VAL A 7 -11.28 -2.46 -12.89
C VAL A 7 -11.35 -3.91 -13.36
N ILE A 8 -10.56 -4.29 -14.38
CA ILE A 8 -10.67 -5.61 -15.02
C ILE A 8 -9.99 -6.71 -14.20
N LEU A 9 -8.87 -6.41 -13.55
CA LEU A 9 -8.08 -7.37 -12.80
C LEU A 9 -8.14 -7.14 -11.29
N GLY A 10 -8.02 -5.89 -10.86
CA GLY A 10 -7.94 -5.52 -9.45
C GLY A 10 -9.22 -5.83 -8.69
N ILE A 11 -10.40 -5.39 -9.19
CA ILE A 11 -11.69 -5.66 -8.53
C ILE A 11 -11.92 -7.18 -8.36
N PRO A 12 -11.87 -8.00 -9.44
CA PRO A 12 -12.09 -9.44 -9.28
C PRO A 12 -11.08 -10.12 -8.34
N ALA A 13 -9.79 -9.73 -8.42
CA ALA A 13 -8.76 -10.30 -7.55
C ALA A 13 -9.01 -9.95 -6.07
N LEU A 14 -9.38 -8.70 -5.79
CA LEU A 14 -9.68 -8.25 -4.43
C LEU A 14 -10.93 -8.93 -3.87
N VAL A 15 -12.00 -9.03 -4.66
CA VAL A 15 -13.23 -9.75 -4.28
C VAL A 15 -12.93 -11.23 -4.03
N LEU A 16 -12.08 -11.85 -4.84
CA LEU A 16 -11.65 -13.23 -4.66
C LEU A 16 -10.94 -13.41 -3.32
N GLU A 17 -9.95 -12.56 -2.99
CA GLU A 17 -9.25 -12.64 -1.71
C GLU A 17 -10.18 -12.40 -0.52
N PHE A 18 -11.05 -11.39 -0.60
CA PHE A 18 -12.05 -11.15 0.45
C PHE A 18 -12.97 -12.36 0.63
N SER A 19 -13.40 -13.01 -0.45
CA SER A 19 -14.27 -14.18 -0.37
C SER A 19 -13.58 -15.39 0.27
N ILE A 20 -12.31 -15.63 -0.07
CA ILE A 20 -11.49 -16.68 0.54
C ILE A 20 -11.32 -16.41 2.03
N GLY A 21 -10.99 -15.17 2.40
CA GLY A 21 -10.84 -14.77 3.80
C GLY A 21 -12.12 -14.95 4.61
N ARG A 22 -13.26 -14.47 4.07
CA ARG A 22 -14.58 -14.59 4.71
C ARG A 22 -15.02 -16.05 4.87
N ALA A 23 -14.72 -16.91 3.90
CA ALA A 23 -15.05 -18.33 3.95
C ALA A 23 -14.15 -19.09 4.93
N ALA A 24 -12.87 -18.78 4.95
CA ALA A 24 -11.89 -19.51 5.76
C ALA A 24 -11.87 -19.06 7.22
N GLN A 25 -11.98 -17.75 7.50
CA GLN A 25 -11.89 -17.15 8.84
C GLN A 25 -10.67 -17.65 9.64
N THR A 26 -9.52 -17.70 8.98
CA THR A 26 -8.26 -18.16 9.56
C THR A 26 -7.09 -17.42 8.90
N SER A 27 -5.86 -17.63 9.42
CA SER A 27 -4.68 -16.97 8.86
C SER A 27 -4.41 -17.39 7.40
N PRO A 28 -3.74 -16.54 6.59
CA PRO A 28 -3.39 -16.86 5.20
C PRO A 28 -2.68 -18.19 5.02
N LEU A 29 -1.87 -18.59 6.00
CA LEU A 29 -1.16 -19.86 5.97
C LEU A 29 -2.10 -21.07 5.90
N PHE A 30 -3.22 -21.02 6.61
CA PHE A 30 -4.12 -22.16 6.74
C PHE A 30 -5.41 -22.04 5.92
N MET A 31 -5.71 -20.85 5.35
CA MET A 31 -6.99 -20.61 4.67
C MET A 31 -7.17 -21.53 3.44
N TYR A 32 -6.12 -21.70 2.65
CA TYR A 32 -6.18 -22.56 1.45
C TYR A 32 -6.34 -24.01 1.82
N ARG A 33 -5.61 -24.48 2.86
CA ARG A 33 -5.75 -25.85 3.36
C ARG A 33 -7.14 -26.12 3.92
N LYS A 34 -7.79 -25.14 4.56
CA LYS A 34 -9.14 -25.27 5.10
C LYS A 34 -10.20 -25.35 4.01
N LEU A 35 -9.98 -24.72 2.86
CA LEU A 35 -10.94 -24.67 1.75
C LEU A 35 -10.66 -25.69 0.65
N GLU A 36 -9.48 -26.33 0.64
CA GLU A 36 -9.13 -27.32 -0.39
C GLU A 36 -9.98 -28.59 -0.26
N LYS A 37 -10.27 -29.20 -1.42
CA LYS A 37 -10.97 -30.47 -1.50
C LYS A 37 -9.97 -31.63 -1.32
N PRO A 38 -10.44 -32.84 -0.89
CA PRO A 38 -9.60 -34.01 -0.81
C PRO A 38 -8.83 -34.24 -2.12
N GLY A 39 -7.52 -34.46 -2.03
CA GLY A 39 -6.64 -34.67 -3.18
C GLY A 39 -6.03 -33.40 -3.80
N GLN A 40 -6.46 -32.21 -3.40
CA GLN A 40 -5.84 -30.95 -3.79
C GLN A 40 -4.68 -30.59 -2.84
N LYS A 41 -3.76 -29.71 -3.32
CA LYS A 41 -2.57 -29.28 -2.57
C LYS A 41 -2.48 -27.75 -2.49
N TRP A 42 -3.60 -27.05 -2.46
CA TRP A 42 -3.65 -25.59 -2.37
C TRP A 42 -3.07 -25.06 -1.06
N GLY A 43 -3.02 -25.89 -0.02
CA GLY A 43 -2.39 -25.52 1.26
C GLY A 43 -0.92 -25.09 1.12
N ILE A 44 -0.22 -25.54 0.05
CA ILE A 44 1.14 -25.10 -0.25
C ILE A 44 1.19 -23.59 -0.55
N PHE A 45 0.17 -23.04 -1.20
CA PHE A 45 0.10 -21.61 -1.52
C PHE A 45 0.08 -20.73 -0.26
N GLY A 46 -0.44 -21.24 0.85
CA GLY A 46 -0.38 -20.53 2.13
C GLY A 46 1.04 -20.22 2.60
N TRP A 47 2.01 -21.10 2.31
CA TRP A 47 3.42 -20.84 2.60
C TRP A 47 4.01 -19.75 1.71
N PHE A 48 3.65 -19.70 0.43
CA PHE A 48 4.04 -18.60 -0.45
C PHE A 48 3.46 -17.26 0.03
N CYS A 49 2.20 -17.24 0.49
CA CYS A 49 1.60 -16.05 1.10
C CYS A 49 2.37 -15.61 2.34
N LEU A 50 2.74 -16.53 3.23
CA LEU A 50 3.51 -16.22 4.43
C LEU A 50 4.88 -15.62 4.07
N LEU A 51 5.65 -16.28 3.20
CA LEU A 51 6.98 -15.81 2.80
C LEU A 51 6.91 -14.47 2.07
N GLY A 52 5.92 -14.29 1.19
CA GLY A 52 5.69 -13.02 0.51
C GLY A 52 5.42 -11.87 1.48
N ASN A 53 4.55 -12.08 2.46
CA ASN A 53 4.26 -11.08 3.49
C ASN A 53 5.49 -10.77 4.38
N ILE A 54 6.29 -11.78 4.74
CA ILE A 54 7.53 -11.56 5.50
C ILE A 54 8.51 -10.71 4.69
N ALA A 55 8.73 -11.05 3.41
CA ALA A 55 9.62 -10.29 2.54
C ALA A 55 9.14 -8.84 2.35
N LEU A 56 7.84 -8.67 2.14
CA LEU A 56 7.21 -7.36 2.02
C LEU A 56 7.38 -6.52 3.29
N MET A 57 7.13 -7.10 4.46
CA MET A 57 7.32 -6.42 5.75
C MET A 57 8.77 -6.03 5.99
N ALA A 58 9.73 -6.89 5.64
CA ALA A 58 11.15 -6.56 5.73
C ALA A 58 11.50 -5.33 4.88
N PHE A 59 11.02 -5.29 3.63
CA PHE A 59 11.21 -4.14 2.74
C PHE A 59 10.58 -2.86 3.30
N TYR A 60 9.29 -2.90 3.67
CA TYR A 60 8.59 -1.72 4.19
C TYR A 60 9.17 -1.19 5.50
N THR A 61 9.67 -2.07 6.38
CA THR A 61 10.30 -1.65 7.64
C THR A 61 11.55 -0.81 7.38
N VAL A 62 12.37 -1.19 6.39
CA VAL A 62 13.55 -0.41 5.99
C VAL A 62 13.14 0.94 5.40
N VAL A 63 12.19 0.95 4.46
CA VAL A 63 11.70 2.20 3.83
C VAL A 63 11.08 3.15 4.87
N CYS A 64 10.32 2.62 5.81
CA CYS A 64 9.76 3.39 6.91
C CYS A 64 10.86 4.03 7.77
N GLY A 65 11.95 3.30 8.04
CA GLY A 65 13.13 3.85 8.71
C GLY A 65 13.72 5.05 7.97
N TRP A 66 13.83 4.99 6.65
CA TRP A 66 14.30 6.12 5.83
C TRP A 66 13.38 7.34 5.93
N ILE A 67 12.06 7.12 5.90
CA ILE A 67 11.08 8.20 6.02
C ILE A 67 11.18 8.86 7.40
N ILE A 68 11.31 8.08 8.48
CA ILE A 68 11.50 8.61 9.85
C ILE A 68 12.81 9.39 9.93
N TYR A 69 13.90 8.91 9.32
CA TYR A 69 15.16 9.64 9.26
C TYR A 69 14.98 11.02 8.64
N TYR A 70 14.38 11.11 7.44
CA TYR A 70 14.14 12.38 6.78
C TYR A 70 13.22 13.29 7.60
N PHE A 71 12.15 12.75 8.17
CA PHE A 71 11.27 13.51 9.05
C PHE A 71 12.03 14.17 10.20
N VAL A 72 12.91 13.42 10.88
CA VAL A 72 13.76 13.96 11.96
C VAL A 72 14.73 15.02 11.45
N GLN A 73 15.31 14.83 10.24
CA GLN A 73 16.21 15.83 9.67
C GLN A 73 15.49 17.14 9.34
N PHE A 74 14.28 17.05 8.77
CA PHE A 74 13.46 18.25 8.51
C PHE A 74 13.08 18.98 9.79
N LEU A 75 12.70 18.28 10.85
CA LEU A 75 12.44 18.89 12.16
C LEU A 75 13.65 19.60 12.76
N ARG A 76 14.86 19.14 12.47
CA ARG A 76 16.12 19.75 12.89
C ARG A 76 16.58 20.91 12.00
N GLY A 77 15.81 21.27 10.99
CA GLY A 77 16.17 22.31 10.02
C GLY A 77 17.35 21.95 9.10
N LYS A 78 17.76 20.67 9.07
CA LYS A 78 18.85 20.18 8.23
C LYS A 78 18.32 19.71 6.87
N ASN A 79 17.73 20.62 6.12
CA ASN A 79 17.18 20.32 4.79
C ASN A 79 18.32 19.94 3.83
N GLY A 80 18.40 18.68 3.42
CA GLY A 80 19.34 18.19 2.42
C GLY A 80 20.78 17.91 2.91
N SER A 81 21.00 17.76 4.21
CA SER A 81 22.35 17.51 4.77
C SER A 81 23.00 16.20 4.35
N LEU A 82 22.20 15.20 3.97
CA LEU A 82 22.67 13.94 3.37
C LEU A 82 21.77 13.61 2.17
N GLY A 83 22.37 13.55 0.98
CA GLY A 83 21.68 13.00 -0.19
C GLY A 83 21.21 11.56 0.07
N PHE A 84 20.16 11.13 -0.63
CA PHE A 84 19.58 9.79 -0.47
C PHE A 84 20.64 8.68 -0.58
N SER A 85 21.56 8.78 -1.54
CA SER A 85 22.65 7.81 -1.75
C SER A 85 23.59 7.73 -0.56
N ALA A 86 23.92 8.85 0.07
CA ALA A 86 24.79 8.88 1.25
C ALA A 86 24.11 8.28 2.49
N MET A 87 22.80 8.52 2.65
CA MET A 87 22.01 7.94 3.73
C MET A 87 21.93 6.41 3.59
N ILE A 88 21.60 5.89 2.40
CA ILE A 88 21.53 4.44 2.15
C ILE A 88 22.87 3.77 2.39
N SER A 89 23.97 4.43 2.04
CA SER A 89 25.33 3.89 2.20
C SER A 89 25.84 3.91 3.66
N SER A 90 25.06 4.46 4.61
CA SER A 90 25.43 4.51 6.02
C SER A 90 24.76 3.38 6.83
N PRO A 91 25.45 2.26 7.14
CA PRO A 91 24.84 1.13 7.84
C PRO A 91 24.32 1.50 9.23
N SER A 92 25.04 2.32 9.98
CA SER A 92 24.66 2.73 11.34
C SER A 92 23.35 3.53 11.36
N VAL A 93 23.16 4.44 10.40
CA VAL A 93 21.92 5.22 10.26
C VAL A 93 20.77 4.28 9.92
N ASN A 94 20.96 3.39 8.94
CA ASN A 94 19.94 2.45 8.51
C ASN A 94 19.49 1.52 9.65
N VAL A 95 20.45 0.90 10.35
CA VAL A 95 20.16 -0.01 11.47
C VAL A 95 19.45 0.73 12.61
N PHE A 96 19.91 1.93 12.97
CA PHE A 96 19.29 2.71 14.03
C PHE A 96 17.82 3.04 13.72
N PHE A 97 17.53 3.59 12.53
CA PHE A 97 16.16 3.96 12.17
C PHE A 97 15.26 2.75 11.87
N LEU A 98 15.85 1.63 11.42
CA LEU A 98 15.13 0.35 11.33
C LEU A 98 14.68 -0.12 12.72
N LEU A 99 15.57 -0.09 13.73
CA LEU A 99 15.22 -0.44 15.10
C LEU A 99 14.14 0.49 15.68
N VAL A 100 14.26 1.79 15.43
CA VAL A 100 13.20 2.75 15.83
C VAL A 100 11.87 2.38 15.21
N THR A 101 11.84 2.06 13.90
CA THR A 101 10.62 1.63 13.21
C THR A 101 10.03 0.37 13.85
N VAL A 102 10.87 -0.63 14.13
CA VAL A 102 10.44 -1.89 14.74
C VAL A 102 9.83 -1.63 16.12
N VAL A 103 10.48 -0.81 16.95
CA VAL A 103 9.97 -0.47 18.30
C VAL A 103 8.62 0.23 18.20
N ILE A 104 8.48 1.23 17.31
CA ILE A 104 7.21 1.94 17.10
C ILE A 104 6.13 0.97 16.62
N ALA A 105 6.45 0.11 15.64
CA ALA A 105 5.49 -0.87 15.11
C ALA A 105 5.01 -1.83 16.19
N PHE A 106 5.92 -2.42 16.99
CA PHE A 106 5.54 -3.30 18.09
C PHE A 106 4.75 -2.58 19.18
N PHE A 107 5.08 -1.32 19.48
CA PHE A 107 4.30 -0.51 20.41
C PHE A 107 2.86 -0.34 19.92
N ILE A 108 2.67 0.02 18.63
CA ILE A 108 1.32 0.16 18.06
C ILE A 108 0.58 -1.18 18.03
N LEU A 109 1.26 -2.26 17.65
CA LEU A 109 0.67 -3.61 17.60
C LEU A 109 0.36 -4.20 18.99
N SER A 110 0.93 -3.64 20.07
CA SER A 110 0.59 -4.06 21.44
C SER A 110 -0.81 -3.65 21.87
N PHE A 111 -1.43 -2.69 21.17
CA PHE A 111 -2.82 -2.33 21.37
C PHE A 111 -3.76 -3.34 20.69
N ASN A 112 -4.94 -3.58 21.29
CA ASN A 112 -5.94 -4.47 20.70
C ASN A 112 -6.36 -4.02 19.29
N LEU A 113 -6.54 -4.98 18.37
CA LEU A 113 -6.83 -4.73 16.95
C LEU A 113 -8.04 -3.80 16.75
N GLN A 114 -9.17 -4.11 17.38
CA GLN A 114 -10.42 -3.34 17.21
C GLN A 114 -10.49 -2.04 18.00
N GLY A 115 -9.82 -1.96 19.16
CA GLY A 115 -9.89 -0.77 20.01
C GLY A 115 -8.70 0.19 19.88
N GLY A 116 -7.55 -0.31 19.45
CA GLY A 116 -6.29 0.42 19.39
C GLY A 116 -5.83 0.68 17.96
N LEU A 117 -5.49 -0.38 17.23
CA LEU A 117 -4.91 -0.26 15.90
C LEU A 117 -5.87 0.44 14.91
N GLU A 118 -7.13 0.03 14.88
CA GLU A 118 -8.16 0.65 14.03
C GLU A 118 -8.32 2.14 14.32
N ARG A 119 -8.38 2.51 15.61
CA ARG A 119 -8.51 3.92 16.02
C ARG A 119 -7.30 4.75 15.61
N VAL A 120 -6.08 4.25 15.88
CA VAL A 120 -4.84 4.94 15.50
C VAL A 120 -4.76 5.10 13.99
N THR A 121 -5.01 4.03 13.23
CA THR A 121 -5.01 4.06 11.77
C THR A 121 -6.03 5.04 11.22
N LYS A 122 -7.25 5.09 11.76
CA LYS A 122 -8.29 6.02 11.33
C LYS A 122 -7.85 7.48 11.48
N TYR A 123 -7.29 7.86 12.62
CA TYR A 123 -6.78 9.22 12.82
C TYR A 123 -5.59 9.54 11.93
N MET A 124 -4.65 8.61 11.80
CA MET A 124 -3.47 8.79 10.93
C MET A 124 -3.87 8.96 9.46
N MET A 125 -4.76 8.10 8.95
CA MET A 125 -5.23 8.19 7.57
C MET A 125 -6.05 9.46 7.31
N SER A 126 -6.88 9.89 8.27
CA SER A 126 -7.61 11.15 8.14
C SER A 126 -6.67 12.36 8.13
N ALA A 127 -5.67 12.38 9.00
CA ALA A 127 -4.66 13.44 9.02
C ALA A 127 -3.83 13.44 7.73
N LEU A 128 -3.44 12.26 7.23
CA LEU A 128 -2.73 12.12 5.96
C LEU A 128 -3.56 12.69 4.80
N LEU A 129 -4.84 12.33 4.71
CA LEU A 129 -5.72 12.81 3.63
C LEU A 129 -5.85 14.34 3.65
N VAL A 130 -6.06 14.94 4.83
CA VAL A 130 -6.13 16.40 5.00
C VAL A 130 -4.82 17.06 4.56
N LEU A 131 -3.67 16.48 4.98
CA LEU A 131 -2.35 17.00 4.62
C LEU A 131 -2.10 16.87 3.11
N MET A 132 -2.47 15.75 2.50
CA MET A 132 -2.36 15.56 1.05
C MET A 132 -3.23 16.54 0.27
N LEU A 133 -4.45 16.80 0.71
CA LEU A 133 -5.32 17.80 0.09
C LEU A 133 -4.71 19.21 0.18
N ALA A 134 -4.20 19.59 1.36
CA ALA A 134 -3.52 20.87 1.53
C ALA A 134 -2.29 21.01 0.63
N LEU A 135 -1.47 19.97 0.53
CA LEU A 135 -0.29 19.95 -0.35
C LEU A 135 -0.68 19.97 -1.83
N ALA A 136 -1.71 19.23 -2.24
CA ALA A 136 -2.20 19.24 -3.61
C ALA A 136 -2.69 20.62 -4.02
N VAL A 137 -3.48 21.30 -3.15
CA VAL A 137 -3.90 22.67 -3.38
C VAL A 137 -2.69 23.61 -3.47
N HIS A 138 -1.75 23.51 -2.54
CA HIS A 138 -0.53 24.32 -2.57
C HIS A 138 0.29 24.11 -3.84
N SER A 139 0.44 22.87 -4.29
CA SER A 139 1.21 22.50 -5.48
C SER A 139 0.64 23.13 -6.76
N LEU A 140 -0.68 23.25 -6.87
CA LEU A 140 -1.33 23.89 -8.02
C LEU A 140 -1.03 25.40 -8.15
N PHE A 141 -0.62 26.07 -7.04
CA PHE A 141 -0.24 27.48 -7.05
C PHE A 141 1.26 27.72 -7.32
N LEU A 142 2.06 26.67 -7.47
CA LEU A 142 3.48 26.81 -7.78
C LEU A 142 3.70 27.29 -9.24
N LYS A 143 4.78 28.04 -9.43
CA LYS A 143 5.19 28.47 -10.79
C LYS A 143 5.59 27.25 -11.60
N GLY A 144 4.98 27.08 -12.77
CA GLY A 144 5.23 25.91 -13.62
C GLY A 144 4.25 24.75 -13.44
N SER A 145 3.34 24.82 -12.48
CA SER A 145 2.36 23.76 -12.19
C SER A 145 1.56 23.31 -13.42
N GLY A 146 1.27 24.22 -14.36
CA GLY A 146 0.55 23.88 -15.59
C GLY A 146 1.32 22.91 -16.51
N GLU A 147 2.64 23.02 -16.60
CA GLU A 147 3.48 22.11 -17.39
C GLU A 147 3.52 20.71 -16.74
N GLY A 148 3.73 20.66 -15.42
CA GLY A 148 3.72 19.43 -14.64
C GLY A 148 2.37 18.72 -14.68
N MET A 149 1.27 19.45 -14.52
CA MET A 149 -0.08 18.90 -14.65
C MET A 149 -0.37 18.40 -16.08
N THR A 150 0.12 19.10 -17.09
CA THR A 150 -0.02 18.65 -18.48
C THR A 150 0.75 17.35 -18.69
N PHE A 151 1.96 17.25 -18.18
CA PHE A 151 2.74 16.00 -18.22
C PHE A 151 2.02 14.85 -17.52
N TYR A 152 1.45 15.09 -16.35
CA TYR A 152 0.77 14.06 -15.56
C TYR A 152 -0.54 13.60 -16.18
N LEU A 153 -1.35 14.52 -16.70
CA LEU A 153 -2.71 14.21 -17.15
C LEU A 153 -2.84 13.97 -18.65
N LYS A 154 -1.90 14.47 -19.48
CA LYS A 154 -1.97 14.33 -20.94
C LYS A 154 -1.49 12.94 -21.35
N PRO A 155 -2.37 12.04 -21.82
CA PRO A 155 -1.96 10.72 -22.25
C PRO A 155 -1.18 10.78 -23.55
N ASP A 156 -0.05 10.08 -23.60
CA ASP A 156 0.72 9.87 -24.83
C ASP A 156 0.54 8.41 -25.30
N PHE A 157 -0.40 8.20 -26.19
CA PHE A 157 -0.73 6.87 -26.72
C PHE A 157 0.36 6.28 -27.59
N SER A 158 1.31 7.11 -28.10
CA SER A 158 2.42 6.63 -28.95
C SER A 158 3.45 5.79 -28.16
N LYS A 159 3.48 5.95 -26.85
CA LYS A 159 4.43 5.25 -25.95
C LYS A 159 3.86 3.99 -25.33
N ILE A 160 2.66 3.55 -25.74
CA ILE A 160 2.06 2.31 -25.23
C ILE A 160 2.69 1.11 -25.93
N ASP A 161 3.48 0.37 -25.17
CA ASP A 161 4.05 -0.91 -25.56
C ASP A 161 3.68 -2.01 -24.56
N GLY A 162 4.14 -3.24 -24.83
CA GLY A 162 3.90 -4.38 -23.93
C GLY A 162 4.47 -4.17 -22.53
N SER A 163 5.57 -3.45 -22.39
CA SER A 163 6.19 -3.19 -21.08
C SER A 163 5.34 -2.26 -20.21
N VAL A 164 4.73 -1.24 -20.82
CA VAL A 164 3.79 -0.33 -20.15
C VAL A 164 2.55 -1.06 -19.65
N ILE A 165 2.03 -1.98 -20.46
CA ILE A 165 0.86 -2.79 -20.06
C ILE A 165 1.21 -3.68 -18.86
N VAL A 166 2.32 -4.42 -18.93
CA VAL A 166 2.78 -5.28 -17.83
C VAL A 166 3.10 -4.44 -16.58
N GLY A 167 3.74 -3.28 -16.75
CA GLY A 167 4.00 -2.35 -15.65
C GLY A 167 2.71 -1.88 -14.97
N ALA A 168 1.70 -1.51 -15.75
CA ALA A 168 0.39 -1.09 -15.23
C ALA A 168 -0.35 -2.23 -14.50
N MET A 169 -0.27 -3.46 -15.02
CA MET A 169 -0.81 -4.65 -14.33
C MET A 169 -0.11 -4.90 -12.99
N ASN A 170 1.23 -4.90 -13.00
CA ASN A 170 2.01 -5.09 -11.78
C ASN A 170 1.69 -4.03 -10.74
N GLN A 171 1.60 -2.77 -11.17
CA GLN A 171 1.21 -1.67 -10.28
C GLN A 171 -0.19 -1.85 -9.71
N ALA A 172 -1.16 -2.32 -10.50
CA ALA A 172 -2.53 -2.57 -10.04
C ALA A 172 -2.58 -3.66 -8.94
N PHE A 173 -1.82 -4.76 -9.10
CA PHE A 173 -1.72 -5.79 -8.08
C PHE A 173 -0.95 -5.33 -6.84
N PHE A 174 0.12 -4.57 -7.04
CA PHE A 174 0.97 -4.08 -5.96
C PHE A 174 0.22 -3.10 -5.06
N THR A 175 -0.48 -2.11 -5.64
CA THR A 175 -1.21 -1.09 -4.87
C THR A 175 -2.35 -1.69 -4.05
N LEU A 176 -3.03 -2.71 -4.59
CA LEU A 176 -4.11 -3.42 -3.89
C LEU A 176 -3.60 -4.51 -2.94
N SER A 177 -2.29 -4.75 -2.88
CA SER A 177 -1.69 -5.82 -2.07
C SER A 177 -2.34 -7.19 -2.29
N THR A 178 -2.82 -7.47 -3.52
CA THR A 178 -3.46 -8.74 -3.89
C THR A 178 -2.44 -9.78 -4.33
N GLY A 179 -2.79 -11.05 -4.22
CA GLY A 179 -1.93 -12.19 -4.60
C GLY A 179 -1.14 -12.82 -3.45
N MET A 180 -1.04 -12.15 -2.30
CA MET A 180 -0.29 -12.64 -1.14
C MET A 180 -1.18 -13.02 0.06
N GLY A 181 -2.49 -13.05 -0.12
CA GLY A 181 -3.44 -13.35 0.96
C GLY A 181 -3.55 -12.26 2.04
N GLY A 182 -2.91 -11.11 1.85
CA GLY A 182 -3.01 -9.98 2.77
C GLY A 182 -4.44 -9.45 2.89
N MET A 183 -5.09 -9.25 1.76
CA MET A 183 -6.48 -8.80 1.72
C MET A 183 -7.46 -9.87 2.22
N ALA A 184 -7.11 -11.14 2.16
CA ALA A 184 -7.92 -12.20 2.74
C ALA A 184 -8.00 -12.11 4.28
N ILE A 185 -6.99 -11.56 4.96
CA ILE A 185 -7.07 -11.28 6.40
C ILE A 185 -8.22 -10.28 6.65
N PHE A 186 -8.24 -9.18 5.92
CA PHE A 186 -9.32 -8.20 6.05
C PHE A 186 -10.68 -8.81 5.67
N GLY A 187 -10.73 -9.64 4.62
CA GLY A 187 -11.92 -10.39 4.23
C GLY A 187 -12.50 -11.24 5.37
N SER A 188 -11.66 -11.78 6.25
CA SER A 188 -12.12 -12.59 7.39
C SER A 188 -12.88 -11.78 8.46
N TYR A 189 -12.71 -10.47 8.48
CA TYR A 189 -13.42 -9.56 9.40
C TYR A 189 -14.66 -8.91 8.76
N ILE A 190 -14.85 -9.03 7.44
CA ILE A 190 -16.04 -8.48 6.77
C ILE A 190 -17.25 -9.36 7.08
N GLY A 191 -18.23 -8.79 7.77
CA GLY A 191 -19.48 -9.47 8.12
C GLY A 191 -20.31 -9.87 6.89
N LYS A 192 -21.24 -10.80 7.08
CA LYS A 192 -22.10 -11.32 6.00
C LYS A 192 -23.08 -10.27 5.47
N GLU A 193 -23.38 -9.26 6.24
CA GLU A 193 -24.24 -8.11 5.92
C GLU A 193 -23.60 -7.16 4.91
N HIS A 194 -22.27 -7.19 4.76
CA HIS A 194 -21.54 -6.34 3.83
C HIS A 194 -21.30 -7.02 2.48
N SER A 195 -21.50 -6.27 1.41
CA SER A 195 -21.19 -6.71 0.04
C SER A 195 -19.68 -6.68 -0.19
N LEU A 196 -19.07 -7.82 -0.54
CA LEU A 196 -17.63 -7.86 -0.86
C LEU A 196 -17.29 -7.01 -2.09
N MET A 197 -18.18 -6.96 -3.07
CA MET A 197 -18.00 -6.09 -4.23
C MET A 197 -18.04 -4.62 -3.83
N GLY A 198 -18.98 -4.23 -2.95
CA GLY A 198 -19.06 -2.87 -2.42
C GLY A 198 -17.78 -2.47 -1.69
N GLU A 199 -17.28 -3.32 -0.78
CA GLU A 199 -16.04 -3.07 -0.06
C GLU A 199 -14.82 -2.98 -1.00
N ALA A 200 -14.74 -3.86 -2.01
CA ALA A 200 -13.67 -3.81 -3.00
C ALA A 200 -13.69 -2.49 -3.80
N ILE A 201 -14.85 -2.02 -4.21
CA ILE A 201 -14.99 -0.75 -4.93
C ILE A 201 -14.59 0.42 -4.03
N HIS A 202 -15.01 0.43 -2.75
CA HIS A 202 -14.61 1.46 -1.79
C HIS A 202 -13.09 1.53 -1.63
N VAL A 203 -12.45 0.37 -1.42
CA VAL A 203 -10.98 0.29 -1.27
C VAL A 203 -10.28 0.84 -2.52
N ILE A 204 -10.65 0.38 -3.71
CA ILE A 204 -10.04 0.81 -4.97
C ILE A 204 -10.28 2.29 -5.23
N THR A 205 -11.46 2.81 -4.93
CA THR A 205 -11.77 4.23 -5.13
C THR A 205 -10.92 5.11 -4.23
N LEU A 206 -10.77 4.76 -2.94
CA LEU A 206 -9.94 5.50 -2.01
C LEU A 206 -8.45 5.41 -2.37
N ASP A 207 -7.97 4.23 -2.73
CA ASP A 207 -6.58 4.02 -3.17
C ASP A 207 -6.27 4.87 -4.40
N THR A 208 -7.15 4.83 -5.41
CA THR A 208 -7.00 5.62 -6.64
C THR A 208 -7.05 7.13 -6.36
N LEU A 209 -7.92 7.58 -5.45
CA LEU A 209 -8.00 8.98 -5.06
C LEU A 209 -6.68 9.45 -4.43
N VAL A 210 -6.14 8.68 -3.49
CA VAL A 210 -4.86 8.99 -2.84
C VAL A 210 -3.71 8.98 -3.83
N ALA A 211 -3.66 7.99 -4.73
CA ALA A 211 -2.64 7.92 -5.79
C ALA A 211 -2.73 9.13 -6.75
N PHE A 212 -3.94 9.54 -7.11
CA PHE A 212 -4.16 10.73 -7.94
C PHE A 212 -3.69 12.01 -7.24
N LEU A 213 -4.05 12.20 -5.97
CA LEU A 213 -3.60 13.34 -5.17
C LEU A 213 -2.07 13.37 -5.05
N ALA A 214 -1.43 12.22 -4.85
CA ALA A 214 0.02 12.13 -4.80
C ALA A 214 0.67 12.61 -6.11
N GLY A 215 0.09 12.24 -7.26
CA GLY A 215 0.53 12.74 -8.56
C GLY A 215 0.39 14.25 -8.69
N VAL A 216 -0.73 14.82 -8.25
CA VAL A 216 -0.95 16.29 -8.22
C VAL A 216 0.05 17.01 -7.31
N ILE A 217 0.61 16.35 -6.30
CA ILE A 217 1.63 16.93 -5.40
C ILE A 217 3.02 16.87 -6.04
N ILE A 218 3.33 15.80 -6.74
CA ILE A 218 4.70 15.47 -7.19
C ILE A 218 5.05 16.15 -8.53
N PHE A 219 4.11 16.20 -9.47
CA PHE A 219 4.38 16.62 -10.84
C PHE A 219 4.34 18.14 -11.10
N PRO A 220 3.58 18.97 -10.43
CA PRO A 220 3.58 20.43 -10.62
C PRO A 220 4.89 21.14 -10.27
#